data_0759a77cc373876081ae3a1686eee7fa
#
_entry.id   0759a77cc373876081ae3a1686eee7fa
#
_cell.length_a   1.000
_cell.length_b   1.000
_cell.length_c   1.000
_cell.angle_alpha   90.00
_cell.angle_beta   90.00
_cell.angle_gamma   90.00
#
_symmetry.space_group_name_H-M   'P 1'
#
loop_
_entity.id
_entity.type
_entity.pdbx_description
1 polymer ?
#
loop_
_entity_poly.entity_id
_entity_poly.type
_entity_poly.pdbx_seq_one_letter_code
_entity_poly.pdbx_strand_id
1 'polypeptide(L)'
;MRYFGWQDNCCPGDVASAAASLPEGEELEVVINSGGGDLFAGKDLYFALKKAGARARVTTMSASAATVAMMGCREITADATSLFCIHDPTTWGGGNADALRKTAAELDTLKASIIDAYAPRLKRSRDEVWSLMSEDRWMNAQEALELGLIDRIAGEQTEPDARSVRILNAAYANIPTEKMRAEYQAVRAQKEKDSAARENRMACMRLYGEILNKV
;
A
#
# COMPACT_ATOMS: atom_id res chain seq x y z
N MET A 1 11.83 -3.47 10.79
CA MET A 1 11.40 -2.38 9.90
C MET A 1 9.89 -2.42 9.80
N ARG A 2 9.17 -1.31 10.01
CA ARG A 2 7.71 -1.27 9.98
C ARG A 2 7.27 -0.75 8.62
N TYR A 3 6.42 -1.46 7.94
CA TYR A 3 6.12 -1.22 6.53
C TYR A 3 4.84 -0.44 6.29
N PHE A 4 3.81 -0.60 7.13
CA PHE A 4 2.53 0.05 6.92
C PHE A 4 2.10 0.79 8.18
N GLY A 5 1.76 2.07 8.08
CA GLY A 5 1.15 2.83 9.13
C GLY A 5 1.83 2.71 10.50
N TRP A 6 1.21 3.12 11.56
CA TRP A 6 1.88 3.58 12.75
C TRP A 6 2.08 2.56 13.87
N GLN A 7 1.11 1.82 14.28
CA GLN A 7 1.24 0.91 15.43
C GLN A 7 0.85 -0.54 15.13
N ASP A 8 0.03 -0.74 14.11
CA ASP A 8 -0.51 -2.05 13.74
C ASP A 8 0.05 -2.52 12.38
N ASN A 9 1.36 -2.44 12.23
CA ASN A 9 2.02 -2.85 11.00
C ASN A 9 2.30 -4.34 11.01
N CYS A 10 2.05 -4.98 9.88
CA CYS A 10 2.51 -6.33 9.62
C CYS A 10 3.88 -6.31 8.95
N CYS A 11 4.80 -7.10 9.47
CA CYS A 11 6.10 -7.35 8.89
C CYS A 11 6.20 -8.79 8.35
N PRO A 12 7.09 -9.07 7.38
CA PRO A 12 7.37 -10.44 6.96
C PRO A 12 7.76 -11.36 8.11
N GLY A 13 8.45 -10.82 9.14
CA GLY A 13 8.80 -11.54 10.35
C GLY A 13 7.60 -11.99 11.18
N ASP A 14 6.52 -11.20 11.20
CA ASP A 14 5.29 -11.56 11.91
C ASP A 14 4.62 -12.75 11.23
N VAL A 15 4.59 -12.77 9.88
CA VAL A 15 4.09 -13.91 9.10
C VAL A 15 4.91 -15.16 9.36
N ALA A 16 6.24 -15.04 9.36
CA ALA A 16 7.14 -16.16 9.60
C ALA A 16 6.97 -16.72 11.02
N SER A 17 6.85 -15.85 12.03
CA SER A 17 6.64 -16.23 13.43
C SER A 17 5.28 -16.89 13.63
N ALA A 18 4.23 -16.34 13.01
CA ALA A 18 2.89 -16.91 13.05
C ALA A 18 2.88 -18.32 12.42
N ALA A 19 3.45 -18.46 11.23
CA ALA A 19 3.53 -19.75 10.54
C ALA A 19 4.34 -20.80 11.34
N ALA A 20 5.42 -20.38 11.98
CA ALA A 20 6.25 -21.27 12.81
C ALA A 20 5.57 -21.69 14.12
N SER A 21 4.60 -20.94 14.61
CA SER A 21 3.86 -21.24 15.84
C SER A 21 2.63 -22.13 15.63
N LEU A 22 2.28 -22.43 14.38
CA LEU A 22 1.14 -23.28 14.08
C LEU A 22 1.43 -24.74 14.43
N PRO A 23 0.46 -25.45 15.01
CA PRO A 23 0.51 -26.89 15.15
C PRO A 23 0.69 -27.59 13.80
N GLU A 24 1.24 -28.80 13.82
CA GLU A 24 1.41 -29.61 12.61
C GLU A 24 0.06 -29.88 11.94
N GLY A 25 -0.02 -29.63 10.63
CA GLY A 25 -1.24 -29.80 9.83
C GLY A 25 -2.20 -28.59 9.87
N GLU A 26 -1.89 -27.55 10.61
CA GLU A 26 -2.67 -26.30 10.59
C GLU A 26 -2.15 -25.32 9.53
N GLU A 27 -3.04 -24.47 9.02
CA GLU A 27 -2.77 -23.52 7.97
C GLU A 27 -2.85 -22.09 8.50
N LEU A 28 -1.99 -21.24 7.96
CA LEU A 28 -2.02 -19.79 8.26
C LEU A 28 -3.16 -19.13 7.49
N GLU A 29 -4.10 -18.55 8.21
CA GLU A 29 -5.05 -17.60 7.63
C GLU A 29 -4.72 -16.19 8.08
N VAL A 30 -4.62 -15.26 7.11
CA VAL A 30 -4.38 -13.84 7.37
C VAL A 30 -5.64 -13.05 7.08
N VAL A 31 -6.04 -12.21 8.03
CA VAL A 31 -7.18 -11.30 7.85
C VAL A 31 -6.64 -9.95 7.38
N ILE A 32 -7.11 -9.50 6.21
CA ILE A 32 -6.65 -8.28 5.56
C ILE A 32 -7.73 -7.20 5.63
N ASN A 33 -7.35 -6.04 6.17
CA ASN A 33 -8.08 -4.79 6.09
C ASN A 33 -7.05 -3.66 5.97
N SER A 34 -6.67 -3.32 4.74
CA SER A 34 -5.54 -2.40 4.50
C SER A 34 -5.72 -1.59 3.22
N GLY A 35 -5.42 -0.29 3.31
CA GLY A 35 -5.32 0.61 2.16
C GLY A 35 -3.98 0.53 1.43
N GLY A 36 -3.05 -0.32 1.86
CA GLY A 36 -1.71 -0.42 1.30
C GLY A 36 -0.65 0.36 2.06
N GLY A 37 0.33 0.88 1.35
CA GLY A 37 1.47 1.59 1.93
C GLY A 37 2.72 1.42 1.09
N ASP A 38 3.85 1.11 1.71
CA ASP A 38 5.13 0.92 1.02
C ASP A 38 5.10 -0.31 0.10
N LEU A 39 5.47 -0.11 -1.17
CA LEU A 39 5.43 -1.15 -2.19
C LEU A 39 6.42 -2.28 -1.92
N PHE A 40 7.63 -1.95 -1.44
CA PHE A 40 8.64 -2.98 -1.16
C PHE A 40 8.21 -3.85 0.01
N ALA A 41 7.59 -3.25 1.02
CA ALA A 41 6.98 -3.98 2.11
C ALA A 41 5.86 -4.92 1.62
N GLY A 42 5.01 -4.45 0.70
CA GLY A 42 3.99 -5.28 0.07
C GLY A 42 4.58 -6.48 -0.67
N LYS A 43 5.70 -6.28 -1.39
CA LYS A 43 6.43 -7.36 -2.06
C LYS A 43 7.07 -8.34 -1.07
N ASP A 44 7.67 -7.86 0.00
CA ASP A 44 8.25 -8.72 1.03
C ASP A 44 7.18 -9.59 1.71
N LEU A 45 6.01 -9.00 2.00
CA LEU A 45 4.86 -9.73 2.51
C LEU A 45 4.32 -10.75 1.50
N TYR A 46 4.26 -10.41 0.21
CA TYR A 46 3.92 -11.38 -0.84
C TYR A 46 4.77 -12.65 -0.74
N PHE A 47 6.08 -12.50 -0.65
CA PHE A 47 6.98 -13.65 -0.55
C PHE A 47 6.84 -14.40 0.77
N ALA A 48 6.64 -13.70 1.90
CA ALA A 48 6.44 -14.32 3.19
C ALA A 48 5.14 -15.14 3.23
N LEU A 49 4.03 -14.59 2.74
CA LEU A 49 2.73 -15.27 2.66
C LEU A 49 2.77 -16.46 1.71
N LYS A 50 3.44 -16.30 0.56
CA LYS A 50 3.64 -17.39 -0.41
C LYS A 50 4.45 -18.54 0.18
N LYS A 51 5.54 -18.23 0.88
CA LYS A 51 6.37 -19.21 1.57
C LYS A 51 5.61 -19.96 2.67
N ALA A 52 4.74 -19.23 3.40
CA ALA A 52 3.91 -19.80 4.46
C ALA A 52 2.73 -20.63 3.91
N GLY A 53 2.44 -20.59 2.61
CA GLY A 53 1.24 -21.20 2.05
C GLY A 53 -0.06 -20.60 2.60
N ALA A 54 -0.02 -19.32 2.97
CA ALA A 54 -1.10 -18.66 3.68
C ALA A 54 -2.40 -18.57 2.85
N ARG A 55 -3.54 -18.52 3.55
CA ARG A 55 -4.84 -18.12 3.02
C ARG A 55 -5.12 -16.69 3.45
N ALA A 56 -5.89 -15.95 2.67
CA ALA A 56 -6.32 -14.61 3.03
C ALA A 56 -7.83 -14.50 3.14
N ARG A 57 -8.30 -13.72 4.11
CA ARG A 57 -9.66 -13.22 4.19
C ARG A 57 -9.65 -11.69 4.23
N VAL A 58 -10.26 -11.07 3.24
CA VAL A 58 -10.43 -9.61 3.20
C VAL A 58 -11.77 -9.26 3.83
N THR A 59 -11.75 -8.42 4.88
CA THR A 59 -12.97 -8.09 5.63
C THR A 59 -13.57 -6.74 5.26
N THR A 60 -12.75 -5.74 4.98
CA THR A 60 -13.22 -4.40 4.60
C THR A 60 -12.61 -3.96 3.28
N MET A 61 -11.27 -4.01 3.21
CA MET A 61 -10.58 -3.60 1.99
C MET A 61 -9.21 -4.25 1.86
N SER A 62 -8.76 -4.34 0.62
CA SER A 62 -7.37 -4.55 0.25
C SER A 62 -7.04 -3.65 -0.93
N ALA A 63 -6.18 -2.65 -0.75
CA ALA A 63 -5.84 -1.70 -1.79
C ALA A 63 -4.34 -1.49 -1.92
N SER A 64 -3.88 -1.09 -3.13
CA SER A 64 -2.48 -0.72 -3.35
C SER A 64 -1.49 -1.85 -2.97
N ALA A 65 -0.43 -1.56 -2.24
CA ALA A 65 0.57 -2.55 -1.80
C ALA A 65 -0.03 -3.73 -1.01
N ALA A 66 -1.20 -3.56 -0.36
CA ALA A 66 -1.89 -4.66 0.32
C ALA A 66 -2.43 -5.70 -0.66
N THR A 67 -2.89 -5.29 -1.85
CA THR A 67 -3.29 -6.24 -2.90
C THR A 67 -2.09 -7.00 -3.46
N VAL A 68 -0.92 -6.36 -3.57
CA VAL A 68 0.33 -7.04 -3.97
C VAL A 68 0.68 -8.13 -2.94
N ALA A 69 0.66 -7.80 -1.65
CA ALA A 69 0.91 -8.76 -0.57
C ALA A 69 -0.07 -9.93 -0.61
N MET A 70 -1.38 -9.64 -0.76
CA MET A 70 -2.46 -10.62 -0.83
C MET A 70 -2.26 -11.65 -1.96
N MET A 71 -1.68 -11.25 -3.09
CA MET A 71 -1.39 -12.18 -4.20
C MET A 71 -0.43 -13.31 -3.81
N GLY A 72 0.30 -13.19 -2.72
CA GLY A 72 1.13 -14.25 -2.17
C GLY A 72 0.33 -15.40 -1.53
N CYS A 73 -0.93 -15.17 -1.19
CA CYS A 73 -1.78 -16.19 -0.59
C CYS A 73 -2.25 -17.21 -1.63
N ARG A 74 -2.36 -18.47 -1.21
CA ARG A 74 -2.82 -19.57 -2.08
C ARG A 74 -4.32 -19.51 -2.39
N GLU A 75 -5.11 -19.01 -1.43
CA GLU A 75 -6.55 -18.80 -1.54
C GLU A 75 -6.90 -17.44 -0.92
N ILE A 76 -7.77 -16.70 -1.58
CA ILE A 76 -8.25 -15.40 -1.11
C ILE A 76 -9.76 -15.39 -1.08
N THR A 77 -10.31 -15.21 0.12
CA THR A 77 -11.74 -15.02 0.36
C THR A 77 -12.00 -13.57 0.74
N ALA A 78 -13.11 -13.01 0.32
CA ALA A 78 -13.52 -11.67 0.72
C ALA A 78 -14.93 -11.67 1.32
N ASP A 79 -15.20 -10.80 2.28
CA ASP A 79 -16.55 -10.52 2.71
C ASP A 79 -17.30 -9.75 1.60
N ALA A 80 -18.62 -9.92 1.47
CA ALA A 80 -19.39 -9.40 0.34
C ALA A 80 -19.32 -7.87 0.17
N THR A 81 -19.04 -7.14 1.24
CA THR A 81 -18.89 -5.67 1.26
C THR A 81 -17.46 -5.18 1.09
N SER A 82 -16.52 -6.09 0.88
CA SER A 82 -15.10 -5.73 0.73
C SER A 82 -14.83 -4.96 -0.55
N LEU A 83 -13.86 -4.04 -0.46
CA LEU A 83 -13.43 -3.19 -1.57
C LEU A 83 -11.97 -3.49 -1.94
N PHE A 84 -11.66 -3.33 -3.21
CA PHE A 84 -10.33 -3.57 -3.75
C PHE A 84 -9.92 -2.43 -4.67
N CYS A 85 -8.61 -2.12 -4.68
CA CYS A 85 -8.04 -1.18 -5.63
C CYS A 85 -6.65 -1.63 -6.03
N ILE A 86 -6.42 -1.81 -7.33
CA ILE A 86 -5.08 -1.95 -7.92
C ILE A 86 -4.80 -0.72 -8.76
N HIS A 87 -3.62 -0.15 -8.61
CA HIS A 87 -3.23 1.08 -9.27
C HIS A 87 -1.73 1.15 -9.51
N ASP A 88 -1.31 2.13 -10.28
CA ASP A 88 0.08 2.40 -10.56
C ASP A 88 0.84 2.82 -9.29
N PRO A 89 2.14 2.43 -9.15
CA PRO A 89 2.95 2.94 -8.06
C PRO A 89 3.10 4.45 -8.18
N THR A 90 3.06 5.13 -7.03
CA THR A 90 3.17 6.58 -6.96
C THR A 90 4.32 7.00 -6.07
N THR A 91 4.90 8.17 -6.36
CA THR A 91 5.90 8.80 -5.51
C THR A 91 5.80 10.30 -5.58
N TRP A 92 6.43 10.97 -4.63
CA TRP A 92 6.65 12.40 -4.69
C TRP A 92 8.02 12.68 -5.29
N GLY A 93 8.08 13.53 -6.30
CA GLY A 93 9.32 13.91 -6.95
C GLY A 93 9.34 15.39 -7.32
N GLY A 94 10.54 15.93 -7.47
CA GLY A 94 10.75 17.31 -7.90
C GLY A 94 12.12 17.45 -8.56
N GLY A 95 12.31 18.55 -9.28
CA GLY A 95 13.56 18.83 -9.97
C GLY A 95 13.34 19.40 -11.38
N ASN A 96 14.35 19.31 -12.21
CA ASN A 96 14.25 19.67 -13.62
C ASN A 96 13.57 18.57 -14.47
N ALA A 97 13.36 18.83 -15.74
CA ALA A 97 12.68 17.90 -16.63
C ALA A 97 13.34 16.51 -16.69
N ASP A 98 14.66 16.45 -16.64
CA ASP A 98 15.38 15.17 -16.70
C ASP A 98 15.25 14.37 -15.43
N ALA A 99 15.26 15.02 -14.24
CA ALA A 99 14.99 14.38 -12.98
C ALA A 99 13.58 13.78 -12.94
N LEU A 100 12.57 14.51 -13.43
CA LEU A 100 11.19 14.03 -13.48
C LEU A 100 11.02 12.86 -14.45
N ARG A 101 11.66 12.89 -15.62
CA ARG A 101 11.65 11.75 -16.56
C ARG A 101 12.30 10.51 -15.96
N LYS A 102 13.41 10.69 -15.23
CA LYS A 102 14.07 9.59 -14.53
C LYS A 102 13.14 8.97 -13.47
N THR A 103 12.49 9.79 -12.65
CA THR A 103 11.52 9.30 -11.65
C THR A 103 10.36 8.56 -12.34
N ALA A 104 9.85 9.06 -13.46
CA ALA A 104 8.81 8.36 -14.22
C ALA A 104 9.27 6.99 -14.71
N ALA A 105 10.48 6.87 -15.27
CA ALA A 105 11.03 5.60 -15.71
C ALA A 105 11.28 4.61 -14.55
N GLU A 106 11.62 5.10 -13.36
CA GLU A 106 11.72 4.29 -12.14
C GLU A 106 10.36 3.75 -11.71
N LEU A 107 9.29 4.56 -11.78
CA LEU A 107 7.91 4.12 -11.51
C LEU A 107 7.44 3.06 -12.51
N ASP A 108 7.74 3.21 -13.80
CA ASP A 108 7.44 2.20 -14.82
C ASP A 108 8.16 0.88 -14.52
N THR A 109 9.40 0.94 -14.06
CA THR A 109 10.18 -0.23 -13.65
C THR A 109 9.54 -0.92 -12.42
N LEU A 110 9.09 -0.14 -11.44
CA LEU A 110 8.38 -0.65 -10.27
C LEU A 110 7.06 -1.30 -10.69
N LYS A 111 6.28 -0.65 -11.56
CA LYS A 111 5.03 -1.19 -12.11
C LYS A 111 5.28 -2.52 -12.79
N ALA A 112 6.26 -2.61 -13.69
CA ALA A 112 6.63 -3.85 -14.36
C ALA A 112 6.95 -4.98 -13.37
N SER A 113 7.59 -4.65 -12.24
CA SER A 113 8.00 -5.63 -11.22
C SER A 113 6.85 -6.23 -10.42
N ILE A 114 5.72 -5.54 -10.28
CA ILE A 114 4.55 -6.02 -9.52
C ILE A 114 3.50 -6.68 -10.40
N ILE A 115 3.53 -6.46 -11.71
CA ILE A 115 2.64 -7.14 -12.66
C ILE A 115 2.78 -8.66 -12.54
N ASP A 116 3.99 -9.15 -12.29
CA ASP A 116 4.25 -10.58 -12.11
C ASP A 116 3.61 -11.18 -10.86
N ALA A 117 3.18 -10.37 -9.91
CA ALA A 117 2.37 -10.84 -8.79
C ALA A 117 0.89 -11.01 -9.18
N TYR A 118 0.37 -10.17 -10.06
CA TYR A 118 -1.03 -10.17 -10.47
C TYR A 118 -1.32 -11.09 -11.65
N ALA A 119 -0.49 -11.05 -12.70
CA ALA A 119 -0.78 -11.69 -13.98
C ALA A 119 -1.13 -13.19 -13.89
N PRO A 120 -0.41 -14.02 -13.10
CA PRO A 120 -0.73 -15.43 -12.98
C PRO A 120 -2.11 -15.69 -12.36
N ARG A 121 -2.52 -14.86 -11.40
CA ARG A 121 -3.78 -15.01 -10.68
C ARG A 121 -4.96 -14.50 -11.48
N LEU A 122 -4.82 -13.33 -12.10
CA LEU A 122 -5.84 -12.74 -12.95
C LEU A 122 -6.02 -13.49 -14.28
N LYS A 123 -5.12 -14.41 -14.60
CA LYS A 123 -5.09 -15.14 -15.89
C LYS A 123 -5.13 -14.17 -17.08
N ARG A 124 -4.39 -13.09 -16.98
CA ARG A 124 -4.27 -12.04 -17.98
C ARG A 124 -2.84 -11.85 -18.42
N SER A 125 -2.66 -11.32 -19.62
CA SER A 125 -1.35 -10.91 -20.12
C SER A 125 -0.77 -9.76 -19.29
N ARG A 126 0.53 -9.57 -19.36
CA ARG A 126 1.20 -8.44 -18.69
C ARG A 126 0.64 -7.08 -19.16
N ASP A 127 0.33 -6.93 -20.45
CA ASP A 127 -0.19 -5.70 -21.02
C ASP A 127 -1.62 -5.39 -20.53
N GLU A 128 -2.46 -6.43 -20.38
CA GLU A 128 -3.79 -6.27 -19.79
C GLU A 128 -3.71 -5.83 -18.32
N VAL A 129 -2.79 -6.43 -17.55
CA VAL A 129 -2.58 -6.03 -16.14
C VAL A 129 -1.99 -4.62 -16.06
N TRP A 130 -1.07 -4.26 -16.96
CA TRP A 130 -0.54 -2.92 -17.07
C TRP A 130 -1.63 -1.88 -17.26
N SER A 131 -2.53 -2.13 -18.20
CA SER A 131 -3.67 -1.25 -18.49
C SER A 131 -4.65 -1.17 -17.32
N LEU A 132 -4.96 -2.31 -16.70
CA LEU A 132 -5.85 -2.39 -15.54
C LEU A 132 -5.33 -1.58 -14.35
N MET A 133 -4.02 -1.60 -14.09
CA MET A 133 -3.41 -0.78 -13.04
C MET A 133 -3.53 0.72 -13.32
N SER A 134 -3.46 1.13 -14.59
CA SER A 134 -3.59 2.55 -14.99
C SER A 134 -5.03 3.06 -14.90
N GLU A 135 -6.03 2.20 -14.72
CA GLU A 135 -7.42 2.63 -14.55
C GLU A 135 -7.68 3.26 -13.17
N ASP A 136 -6.86 2.92 -12.16
CA ASP A 136 -6.92 3.44 -10.79
C ASP A 136 -8.35 3.42 -10.21
N ARG A 137 -9.05 2.30 -10.40
CA ARG A 137 -10.45 2.19 -10.01
C ARG A 137 -10.65 1.28 -8.80
N TRP A 138 -11.67 1.60 -8.03
CA TRP A 138 -12.15 0.74 -6.98
C TRP A 138 -13.09 -0.33 -7.52
N MET A 139 -12.99 -1.53 -6.95
CA MET A 139 -13.80 -2.70 -7.30
C MET A 139 -14.49 -3.23 -6.04
N ASN A 140 -15.75 -3.65 -6.18
CA ASN A 140 -16.45 -4.42 -5.14
C ASN A 140 -15.99 -5.90 -5.18
N ALA A 141 -16.48 -6.70 -4.21
CA ALA A 141 -16.10 -8.11 -4.10
C ALA A 141 -16.51 -8.94 -5.33
N GLN A 142 -17.64 -8.62 -5.96
CA GLN A 142 -18.12 -9.31 -7.14
C GLN A 142 -17.21 -9.03 -8.37
N GLU A 143 -16.86 -7.77 -8.59
CA GLU A 143 -15.92 -7.37 -9.65
C GLU A 143 -14.52 -7.97 -9.44
N ALA A 144 -14.06 -8.02 -8.19
CA ALA A 144 -12.79 -8.63 -7.83
C ALA A 144 -12.78 -10.15 -8.08
N LEU A 145 -13.90 -10.84 -7.83
CA LEU A 145 -14.11 -12.26 -8.14
C LEU A 145 -14.08 -12.51 -9.65
N GLU A 146 -14.83 -11.73 -10.42
CA GLU A 146 -14.90 -11.83 -11.88
C GLU A 146 -13.55 -11.57 -12.55
N LEU A 147 -12.77 -10.65 -11.98
CA LEU A 147 -11.40 -10.37 -12.41
C LEU A 147 -10.42 -11.48 -12.06
N GLY A 148 -10.74 -12.33 -11.07
CA GLY A 148 -9.86 -13.37 -10.54
C GLY A 148 -8.89 -12.84 -9.47
N LEU A 149 -9.13 -11.64 -8.94
CA LEU A 149 -8.35 -11.07 -7.86
C LEU A 149 -8.57 -11.81 -6.53
N ILE A 150 -9.78 -12.35 -6.33
CA ILE A 150 -10.15 -13.23 -5.23
C ILE A 150 -10.74 -14.54 -5.77
N ASP A 151 -10.76 -15.57 -4.94
CA ASP A 151 -11.23 -16.91 -5.32
C ASP A 151 -12.70 -17.12 -4.99
N ARG A 152 -13.20 -16.47 -3.93
CA ARG A 152 -14.61 -16.57 -3.52
C ARG A 152 -15.04 -15.42 -2.61
N ILE A 153 -16.35 -15.19 -2.57
CA ILE A 153 -16.99 -14.31 -1.61
C ILE A 153 -17.51 -15.19 -0.45
N ALA A 154 -17.19 -14.83 0.78
CA ALA A 154 -17.69 -15.51 1.97
C ALA A 154 -19.22 -15.30 2.07
N GLY A 155 -19.96 -16.37 2.38
CA GLY A 155 -21.36 -16.26 2.76
C GLY A 155 -21.49 -15.46 4.07
N GLU A 156 -22.69 -14.92 4.34
CA GLU A 156 -22.98 -14.27 5.62
C GLU A 156 -22.59 -15.20 6.78
N GLN A 157 -21.76 -14.69 7.69
CA GLN A 157 -21.38 -15.32 8.96
C GLN A 157 -20.43 -16.54 8.89
N THR A 158 -19.25 -16.41 8.33
CA THR A 158 -18.13 -17.19 8.84
C THR A 158 -17.23 -16.28 9.66
N GLU A 159 -17.36 -16.33 10.99
CA GLU A 159 -16.31 -15.80 11.87
C GLU A 159 -14.97 -16.40 11.42
N PRO A 160 -13.86 -15.64 11.45
CA PRO A 160 -12.54 -16.22 11.22
C PRO A 160 -12.38 -17.38 12.19
N ASP A 161 -11.91 -18.54 11.72
CA ASP A 161 -11.58 -19.66 12.58
C ASP A 161 -10.73 -19.12 13.74
N ALA A 162 -11.01 -19.58 14.97
CA ALA A 162 -10.25 -19.19 16.18
C ALA A 162 -8.74 -19.45 16.06
N ARG A 163 -8.33 -20.20 15.05
CA ARG A 163 -6.95 -20.51 14.67
C ARG A 163 -6.33 -19.50 13.69
N SER A 164 -7.09 -18.50 13.23
CA SER A 164 -6.61 -17.49 12.30
C SER A 164 -5.70 -16.50 13.01
N VAL A 165 -4.51 -16.31 12.52
CA VAL A 165 -3.64 -15.23 12.95
C VAL A 165 -4.17 -13.93 12.32
N ARG A 166 -4.66 -13.02 13.13
CA ARG A 166 -5.09 -11.70 12.69
C ARG A 166 -3.85 -10.85 12.39
N ILE A 167 -3.54 -10.70 11.14
CA ILE A 167 -2.65 -9.63 10.67
C ILE A 167 -3.57 -8.45 10.35
N LEU A 168 -3.92 -7.69 11.38
CA LEU A 168 -4.73 -6.48 11.21
C LEU A 168 -3.83 -5.38 10.67
N ASN A 169 -4.06 -5.02 9.44
CA ASN A 169 -3.47 -3.85 8.85
C ASN A 169 -4.56 -2.81 8.61
N ALA A 170 -4.92 -2.12 9.67
CA ALA A 170 -5.89 -1.06 9.63
C ALA A 170 -5.24 0.25 9.18
N ALA A 171 -5.06 0.43 7.87
CA ALA A 171 -4.64 1.74 7.34
C ALA A 171 -5.67 2.85 7.64
N TYR A 172 -6.87 2.48 8.06
CA TYR A 172 -7.94 3.43 8.43
C TYR A 172 -8.36 3.41 9.89
N ALA A 173 -7.81 2.54 10.73
CA ALA A 173 -7.97 2.67 12.19
C ALA A 173 -7.17 3.88 12.76
N ASN A 174 -6.62 4.69 11.91
CA ASN A 174 -5.88 5.87 12.27
C ASN A 174 -6.81 7.05 12.54
N ILE A 175 -7.55 6.97 13.62
CA ILE A 175 -7.75 8.18 14.42
C ILE A 175 -6.36 8.51 14.97
N PRO A 176 -5.73 9.61 14.51
CA PRO A 176 -4.37 9.92 14.94
C PRO A 176 -4.33 9.97 16.46
N THR A 177 -3.45 9.17 17.07
CA THR A 177 -3.20 9.31 18.51
C THR A 177 -2.76 10.76 18.80
N GLU A 178 -2.95 11.25 20.01
CA GLU A 178 -2.52 12.62 20.36
C GLU A 178 -1.05 12.88 20.02
N LYS A 179 -0.21 11.86 20.15
CA LYS A 179 1.21 11.92 19.76
C LYS A 179 1.38 12.15 18.25
N MET A 180 0.60 11.47 17.42
CA MET A 180 0.63 11.65 15.95
C MET A 180 0.09 13.00 15.53
N ARG A 181 -0.96 13.49 16.19
CA ARG A 181 -1.47 14.84 15.96
C ARG A 181 -0.41 15.88 16.29
N ALA A 182 0.29 15.70 17.41
CA ALA A 182 1.39 16.57 17.81
C ALA A 182 2.56 16.54 16.81
N GLU A 183 2.99 15.35 16.36
CA GLU A 183 4.03 15.20 15.35
C GLU A 183 3.63 15.80 14.00
N TYR A 184 2.39 15.56 13.55
CA TYR A 184 1.87 16.16 12.31
C TYR A 184 1.80 17.68 12.42
N GLN A 185 1.34 18.22 13.55
CA GLN A 185 1.31 19.67 13.82
C GLN A 185 2.72 20.25 13.85
N ALA A 186 3.69 19.55 14.45
CA ALA A 186 5.08 19.99 14.47
C ALA A 186 5.70 20.04 13.06
N VAL A 187 5.47 19.00 12.24
CA VAL A 187 5.94 18.95 10.84
C VAL A 187 5.25 20.04 10.00
N ARG A 188 3.97 20.26 10.21
CA ARG A 188 3.21 21.34 9.53
C ARG A 188 3.72 22.71 9.92
N ALA A 189 3.92 22.97 11.20
CA ALA A 189 4.47 24.22 11.70
C ALA A 189 5.90 24.47 11.20
N GLN A 190 6.71 23.42 11.07
CA GLN A 190 8.06 23.54 10.48
C GLN A 190 7.99 23.89 8.98
N LYS A 191 7.12 23.25 8.22
CA LYS A 191 6.89 23.60 6.80
C LYS A 191 6.40 25.04 6.61
N GLU A 192 5.52 25.52 7.47
CA GLU A 192 5.04 26.90 7.45
C GLU A 192 6.17 27.91 7.74
N LYS A 193 7.05 27.60 8.71
CA LYS A 193 8.25 28.39 9.00
C LYS A 193 9.23 28.40 7.82
N ASP A 194 9.48 27.23 7.20
CA ASP A 194 10.37 27.12 6.06
C ASP A 194 9.83 27.86 4.84
N SER A 195 8.51 27.83 4.62
CA SER A 195 7.83 28.61 3.57
C SER A 195 7.98 30.11 3.80
N ALA A 196 7.69 30.58 5.02
CA ALA A 196 7.86 31.99 5.38
C ALA A 196 9.31 32.47 5.28
N ALA A 197 10.28 31.65 5.67
CA ALA A 197 11.70 31.92 5.51
C ALA A 197 12.11 32.01 4.04
N ARG A 198 11.51 31.17 3.18
CA ARG A 198 11.73 31.21 1.72
C ARG A 198 11.13 32.45 1.08
N GLU A 199 9.92 32.85 1.48
CA GLU A 199 9.27 34.06 1.01
C GLU A 199 10.06 35.32 1.41
N ASN A 200 10.54 35.38 2.66
CA ASN A 200 11.38 36.47 3.14
C ASN A 200 12.71 36.57 2.36
N ARG A 201 13.37 35.44 2.06
CA ARG A 201 14.56 35.43 1.21
C ARG A 201 14.27 35.94 -0.20
N MET A 202 13.14 35.53 -0.78
CA MET A 202 12.73 36.00 -2.11
C MET A 202 12.40 37.50 -2.10
N ALA A 203 11.76 38.01 -1.05
CA ALA A 203 11.50 39.44 -0.88
C ALA A 203 12.80 40.24 -0.72
N CYS A 204 13.75 39.76 0.06
CA CYS A 204 15.10 40.37 0.17
C CYS A 204 15.83 40.39 -1.19
N MET A 205 15.79 39.30 -1.96
CA MET A 205 16.39 39.28 -3.30
C MET A 205 15.75 40.28 -4.27
N ARG A 206 14.42 40.45 -4.21
CA ARG A 206 13.74 41.47 -5.03
C ARG A 206 14.17 42.89 -4.65
N LEU A 207 14.22 43.19 -3.35
CA LEU A 207 14.70 44.48 -2.85
C LEU A 207 16.13 44.76 -3.27
N TYR A 208 17.04 43.76 -3.20
CA TYR A 208 18.42 43.88 -3.69
C TYR A 208 18.48 44.16 -5.19
N GLY A 209 17.67 43.48 -5.99
CA GLY A 209 17.59 43.72 -7.44
C GLY A 209 17.09 45.14 -7.78
N GLU A 210 16.10 45.64 -7.02
CA GLU A 210 15.59 46.99 -7.18
C GLU A 210 16.62 48.09 -6.81
N ILE A 211 17.44 47.83 -5.79
CA ILE A 211 18.54 48.74 -5.40
C ILE A 211 19.62 48.77 -6.46
N LEU A 212 20.03 47.61 -7.00
CA LEU A 212 21.05 47.53 -8.04
C LEU A 212 20.63 48.14 -9.37
N ASN A 213 19.34 48.19 -9.67
CA ASN A 213 18.83 48.84 -10.90
C ASN A 213 18.66 50.35 -10.77
N LYS A 214 18.90 50.93 -9.58
CA LYS A 214 18.83 52.40 -9.34
C LYS A 214 20.18 53.07 -9.22
N VAL A 215 21.28 52.32 -9.35
CA VAL A 215 22.66 52.77 -9.42
C VAL A 215 23.19 52.64 -10.86
#